data_d4d33912ca38b83a3f732b2e530d5837
#
_entry.id   d4d33912ca38b83a3f732b2e530d5837
#
_cell.length_a   1.000
_cell.length_b   1.000
_cell.length_c   1.000
_cell.angle_alpha   90.00
_cell.angle_beta   90.00
_cell.angle_gamma   90.00
#
_symmetry.space_group_name_H-M   'P 1'
#
loop_
_entity.id
_entity.type
_entity.pdbx_description
1 polymer ?
#
loop_
_entity_poly.entity_id
_entity_poly.type
_entity_poly.pdbx_seq_one_letter_code
_entity_poly.pdbx_strand_id
1 'polypeptide(L)'
;MKKLLIVMMASYAMTMTAQNGITNTRSQYARMTSVPLTATRWTGGFWGERFDVLSHTSVQSMWQTWQTKEGKGFNNFLIAAGEQQGEHHGPPFHDGDMYKWLEAVASVYVVTKDPELEAVMDRFIALVVKAQRQDGYIHTPVIIKERNAVPSVAVSQQQTEQGGPVGTATGTKDDAAFENRLNFETYNLGHLIMAGIVHKRATGKTTLYNAGVKAADFLYDFCQRAPGELAGNAICPSHYMGVAELYRESGNPKYLELLQRFIDIRG
;
A
#
# COMPACT_ATOMS: atom_id res chain seq x y z
N MET A 1 24.91 27.63 51.35
CA MET A 1 24.38 26.29 51.10
C MET A 1 23.41 26.33 49.92
N LYS A 2 23.90 26.06 48.73
CA LYS A 2 23.10 26.06 47.47
C LYS A 2 22.47 24.66 47.32
N LYS A 3 21.16 24.57 47.41
CA LYS A 3 20.43 23.33 47.14
C LYS A 3 20.38 23.11 45.61
N LEU A 4 21.07 22.10 45.16
CA LEU A 4 21.08 21.63 43.79
C LEU A 4 19.76 20.89 43.56
N LEU A 5 18.83 21.48 42.79
CA LEU A 5 17.60 20.83 42.35
C LEU A 5 17.91 19.97 41.11
N ILE A 6 18.05 18.69 41.33
CA ILE A 6 18.17 17.73 40.22
C ILE A 6 16.75 17.49 39.65
N VAL A 7 16.45 18.13 38.55
CA VAL A 7 15.25 17.81 37.77
C VAL A 7 15.55 16.52 37.00
N MET A 8 15.05 15.39 37.51
CA MET A 8 14.99 14.15 36.73
C MET A 8 13.95 14.34 35.62
N MET A 9 14.41 14.70 34.42
CA MET A 9 13.63 14.50 33.23
C MET A 9 13.54 12.97 32.98
N ALA A 10 12.42 12.39 33.42
CA ALA A 10 12.03 11.08 32.99
C ALA A 10 11.72 11.16 31.49
N SER A 11 12.71 10.86 30.66
CA SER A 11 12.49 10.57 29.24
C SER A 11 11.60 9.34 29.18
N TYR A 12 10.29 9.54 29.02
CA TYR A 12 9.41 8.50 28.51
C TYR A 12 9.87 8.21 27.08
N ALA A 13 10.86 7.34 26.93
CA ALA A 13 11.03 6.61 25.71
C ALA A 13 9.73 5.81 25.53
N MET A 14 8.78 6.34 24.75
CA MET A 14 7.77 5.51 24.13
C MET A 14 8.54 4.52 23.27
N THR A 15 8.85 3.36 23.84
CA THR A 15 9.17 2.18 23.06
C THR A 15 7.91 1.93 22.23
N MET A 16 7.92 2.40 20.98
CA MET A 16 7.02 1.90 19.98
C MET A 16 7.33 0.40 19.87
N THR A 17 6.63 -0.39 20.69
CA THR A 17 6.58 -1.82 20.45
C THR A 17 5.97 -1.95 19.07
N ALA A 18 6.81 -2.26 18.08
CA ALA A 18 6.38 -2.62 16.76
C ALA A 18 5.27 -3.65 16.95
N GLN A 19 4.03 -3.27 16.63
CA GLN A 19 2.91 -4.21 16.71
C GLN A 19 3.09 -5.19 15.56
N ASN A 20 3.81 -6.27 15.82
CA ASN A 20 4.20 -7.29 14.87
C ASN A 20 3.02 -8.20 14.47
N GLY A 21 1.81 -7.67 14.41
CA GLY A 21 0.61 -8.42 14.04
C GLY A 21 -0.07 -7.82 12.82
N ILE A 22 -0.71 -8.67 12.04
CA ILE A 22 -1.51 -8.27 10.87
C ILE A 22 -2.73 -7.46 11.32
N THR A 23 -3.24 -7.70 12.54
CA THR A 23 -4.42 -7.05 13.08
C THR A 23 -4.11 -6.15 14.27
N ASN A 24 -4.75 -4.96 14.31
CA ASN A 24 -4.72 -4.07 15.45
C ASN A 24 -5.94 -4.33 16.35
N THR A 25 -5.70 -4.63 17.62
CA THR A 25 -6.75 -5.02 18.59
C THR A 25 -7.13 -3.89 19.56
N ARG A 26 -6.95 -2.62 19.16
CA ARG A 26 -7.31 -1.46 19.97
C ARG A 26 -8.83 -1.18 20.08
N SER A 27 -9.68 -2.02 19.51
CA SER A 27 -11.12 -1.86 19.65
C SER A 27 -11.55 -1.99 21.11
N GLN A 28 -12.37 -1.05 21.61
CA GLN A 28 -12.96 -1.10 22.95
C GLN A 28 -13.87 -2.34 23.18
N TYR A 29 -14.29 -3.01 22.11
CA TYR A 29 -15.11 -4.21 22.16
C TYR A 29 -14.27 -5.51 22.05
N ALA A 30 -12.98 -5.40 21.78
CA ALA A 30 -12.13 -6.58 21.70
C ALA A 30 -11.91 -7.18 23.08
N ARG A 31 -12.24 -8.47 23.21
CA ARG A 31 -12.01 -9.26 24.45
C ARG A 31 -10.68 -10.01 24.41
N MET A 32 -10.12 -10.19 23.21
CA MET A 32 -8.86 -10.87 22.97
C MET A 32 -7.97 -10.01 22.09
N THR A 33 -6.66 -10.21 22.22
CA THR A 33 -5.65 -9.56 21.38
C THR A 33 -4.93 -10.60 20.55
N SER A 34 -4.58 -10.24 19.32
CA SER A 34 -3.75 -11.09 18.47
C SER A 34 -2.36 -11.27 19.09
N VAL A 35 -1.86 -12.49 19.05
CA VAL A 35 -0.47 -12.77 19.42
C VAL A 35 0.45 -12.22 18.32
N PRO A 36 1.52 -11.48 18.67
CA PRO A 36 2.49 -11.03 17.67
C PRO A 36 3.09 -12.19 16.88
N LEU A 37 3.32 -12.01 15.57
CA LEU A 37 3.96 -13.04 14.74
C LEU A 37 5.32 -13.48 15.26
N THR A 38 6.03 -12.60 15.98
CA THR A 38 7.32 -12.89 16.61
C THR A 38 7.24 -13.69 17.91
N ALA A 39 6.05 -13.80 18.51
CA ALA A 39 5.86 -14.51 19.78
C ALA A 39 5.71 -16.03 19.61
N THR A 40 5.52 -16.50 18.38
CA THR A 40 5.37 -17.93 18.07
C THR A 40 6.39 -18.31 16.99
N ARG A 41 6.90 -19.55 17.09
CA ARG A 41 7.80 -20.12 16.09
C ARG A 41 7.43 -21.57 15.84
N TRP A 42 7.45 -21.97 14.59
CA TRP A 42 7.41 -23.38 14.22
C TRP A 42 8.83 -23.94 14.31
N THR A 43 9.04 -24.90 15.19
CA THR A 43 10.36 -25.50 15.43
C THR A 43 10.60 -26.77 14.61
N GLY A 44 9.62 -27.20 13.82
CA GLY A 44 9.70 -28.37 12.96
C GLY A 44 8.33 -28.88 12.52
N GLY A 45 8.32 -30.06 11.90
CA GLY A 45 7.11 -30.70 11.36
C GLY A 45 6.50 -29.94 10.18
N PHE A 46 5.30 -30.35 9.79
CA PHE A 46 4.62 -29.85 8.58
C PHE A 46 4.61 -28.32 8.48
N TRP A 47 4.25 -27.61 9.54
CA TRP A 47 4.15 -26.14 9.49
C TRP A 47 5.52 -25.46 9.46
N GLY A 48 6.54 -26.01 10.11
CA GLY A 48 7.91 -25.53 10.00
C GLY A 48 8.43 -25.65 8.58
N GLU A 49 8.26 -26.82 7.94
CA GLU A 49 8.62 -27.05 6.54
C GLU A 49 7.88 -26.12 5.57
N ARG A 50 6.58 -25.87 5.80
CA ARG A 50 5.81 -24.91 4.96
C ARG A 50 6.32 -23.50 5.12
N PHE A 51 6.67 -23.08 6.33
CA PHE A 51 7.24 -21.75 6.56
C PHE A 51 8.62 -21.61 5.93
N ASP A 52 9.46 -22.65 5.98
CA ASP A 52 10.75 -22.64 5.28
C ASP A 52 10.59 -22.50 3.78
N VAL A 53 9.67 -23.24 3.17
CA VAL A 53 9.35 -23.08 1.74
C VAL A 53 8.83 -21.68 1.43
N LEU A 54 7.95 -21.13 2.27
CA LEU A 54 7.42 -19.78 2.09
C LEU A 54 8.55 -18.74 2.14
N SER A 55 9.37 -18.79 3.19
CA SER A 55 10.38 -17.77 3.47
C SER A 55 11.60 -17.83 2.54
N HIS A 56 12.06 -19.03 2.16
CA HIS A 56 13.27 -19.20 1.36
C HIS A 56 13.03 -19.45 -0.13
N THR A 57 11.79 -19.77 -0.52
CA THR A 57 11.49 -20.12 -1.93
C THR A 57 10.33 -19.32 -2.48
N SER A 58 9.15 -19.34 -1.83
CA SER A 58 7.93 -18.86 -2.48
C SER A 58 7.94 -17.35 -2.69
N VAL A 59 8.35 -16.55 -1.69
CA VAL A 59 8.37 -15.09 -1.81
C VAL A 59 9.38 -14.62 -2.86
N GLN A 60 10.55 -15.28 -2.97
CA GLN A 60 11.56 -14.97 -3.98
C GLN A 60 11.12 -15.43 -5.37
N SER A 61 10.55 -16.62 -5.49
CA SER A 61 10.02 -17.14 -6.77
C SER A 61 8.90 -16.26 -7.31
N MET A 62 7.98 -15.81 -6.45
CA MET A 62 6.95 -14.84 -6.83
C MET A 62 7.57 -13.53 -7.30
N TRP A 63 8.57 -13.00 -6.59
CA TRP A 63 9.27 -11.79 -7.00
C TRP A 63 9.91 -11.93 -8.38
N GLN A 64 10.60 -13.05 -8.62
CA GLN A 64 11.18 -13.35 -9.94
C GLN A 64 10.10 -13.42 -11.02
N THR A 65 8.98 -14.08 -10.73
CA THR A 65 7.85 -14.19 -11.67
C THR A 65 7.29 -12.81 -12.03
N TRP A 66 7.08 -11.92 -11.05
CA TRP A 66 6.56 -10.58 -11.30
C TRP A 66 7.46 -9.71 -12.19
N GLN A 67 8.75 -10.04 -12.30
CA GLN A 67 9.71 -9.35 -13.17
C GLN A 67 9.77 -9.92 -14.59
N THR A 68 9.16 -11.08 -14.86
CA THR A 68 9.14 -11.68 -16.19
C THR A 68 8.13 -11.01 -17.10
N LYS A 69 8.23 -11.34 -18.41
CA LYS A 69 7.23 -10.89 -19.41
C LYS A 69 5.85 -11.49 -19.18
N GLU A 70 5.78 -12.66 -18.58
CA GLU A 70 4.56 -13.37 -18.24
C GLU A 70 3.92 -12.79 -16.98
N GLY A 71 4.72 -12.51 -15.95
CA GLY A 71 4.26 -11.98 -14.67
C GLY A 71 3.86 -10.51 -14.72
N LYS A 72 4.62 -9.68 -15.42
CA LYS A 72 4.35 -8.29 -15.81
C LYS A 72 4.03 -7.28 -14.68
N GLY A 73 3.64 -7.72 -13.50
CA GLY A 73 3.20 -6.84 -12.42
C GLY A 73 4.23 -5.77 -12.06
N PHE A 74 5.47 -6.15 -11.81
CA PHE A 74 6.55 -5.23 -11.49
C PHE A 74 6.86 -4.27 -12.65
N ASN A 75 6.83 -4.78 -13.88
CA ASN A 75 7.09 -3.99 -15.08
C ASN A 75 6.03 -2.89 -15.29
N ASN A 76 4.76 -3.16 -15.00
CA ASN A 76 3.72 -2.13 -15.03
C ASN A 76 4.02 -0.98 -14.08
N PHE A 77 4.54 -1.26 -12.88
CA PHE A 77 4.96 -0.21 -11.96
C PHE A 77 6.19 0.56 -12.45
N LEU A 78 7.16 -0.06 -13.12
CA LEU A 78 8.27 0.65 -13.76
C LEU A 78 7.76 1.64 -14.81
N ILE A 79 6.82 1.21 -15.65
CA ILE A 79 6.23 2.06 -16.68
C ILE A 79 5.38 3.17 -16.04
N ALA A 80 4.51 2.85 -15.09
CA ALA A 80 3.69 3.83 -14.37
C ALA A 80 4.54 4.85 -13.59
N ALA A 81 5.68 4.44 -13.05
CA ALA A 81 6.66 5.32 -12.41
C ALA A 81 7.48 6.16 -13.41
N GLY A 82 7.38 5.89 -14.72
CA GLY A 82 8.16 6.56 -15.77
C GLY A 82 9.65 6.19 -15.79
N GLU A 83 10.00 5.02 -15.25
CA GLU A 83 11.35 4.46 -15.32
C GLU A 83 11.57 3.60 -16.56
N GLN A 84 10.48 3.24 -17.21
CA GLN A 84 10.46 2.50 -18.46
C GLN A 84 9.34 3.00 -19.34
N GLN A 85 9.51 2.92 -20.66
CA GLN A 85 8.45 3.15 -21.63
C GLN A 85 7.76 1.81 -21.96
N GLY A 86 6.48 1.88 -22.28
CA GLY A 86 5.71 0.70 -22.67
C GLY A 86 4.22 0.86 -22.44
N GLU A 87 3.50 -0.22 -22.62
CA GLU A 87 2.08 -0.30 -22.37
C GLU A 87 1.79 -1.21 -21.17
N HIS A 88 0.60 -1.07 -20.60
CA HIS A 88 0.13 -1.97 -19.55
C HIS A 88 -0.09 -3.37 -20.12
N HIS A 89 0.34 -4.38 -19.36
CA HIS A 89 0.17 -5.77 -19.70
C HIS A 89 -0.45 -6.59 -18.57
N GLY A 90 -1.31 -7.50 -18.92
CA GLY A 90 -1.98 -8.39 -17.97
C GLY A 90 -3.30 -7.84 -17.45
N PRO A 91 -3.95 -8.54 -16.54
CA PRO A 91 -5.23 -8.12 -15.98
C PRO A 91 -5.10 -6.89 -15.08
N PRO A 92 -6.14 -6.04 -15.02
CA PRO A 92 -6.10 -4.77 -14.28
C PRO A 92 -6.01 -4.94 -12.76
N PHE A 93 -6.25 -6.14 -12.22
CA PHE A 93 -6.11 -6.42 -10.79
C PHE A 93 -4.68 -6.79 -10.36
N HIS A 94 -3.71 -6.85 -11.26
CA HIS A 94 -2.32 -7.17 -10.93
C HIS A 94 -1.68 -6.22 -9.91
N ASP A 95 -2.11 -4.96 -9.85
CA ASP A 95 -1.64 -4.03 -8.83
C ASP A 95 -1.94 -4.56 -7.43
N GLY A 96 -3.17 -5.06 -7.21
CA GLY A 96 -3.58 -5.69 -5.96
C GLY A 96 -2.79 -6.95 -5.64
N ASP A 97 -2.43 -7.75 -6.65
CA ASP A 97 -1.60 -8.94 -6.45
C ASP A 97 -0.18 -8.58 -6.00
N MET A 98 0.40 -7.51 -6.56
CA MET A 98 1.68 -6.97 -6.11
C MET A 98 1.63 -6.47 -4.65
N TYR A 99 0.54 -5.80 -4.26
CA TYR A 99 0.36 -5.37 -2.87
C TYR A 99 0.19 -6.54 -1.91
N LYS A 100 -0.57 -7.58 -2.28
CA LYS A 100 -0.70 -8.81 -1.48
C LYS A 100 0.63 -9.56 -1.34
N TRP A 101 1.43 -9.60 -2.42
CA TRP A 101 2.78 -10.14 -2.34
C TRP A 101 3.62 -9.35 -1.35
N LEU A 102 3.56 -8.01 -1.36
CA LEU A 102 4.28 -7.14 -0.44
C LEU A 102 3.86 -7.39 1.04
N GLU A 103 2.56 -7.62 1.29
CA GLU A 103 2.06 -8.01 2.61
C GLU A 103 2.67 -9.34 3.09
N ALA A 104 2.75 -10.33 2.19
CA ALA A 104 3.35 -11.62 2.49
C ALA A 104 4.85 -11.48 2.81
N VAL A 105 5.59 -10.70 2.00
CA VAL A 105 7.02 -10.43 2.23
C VAL A 105 7.23 -9.71 3.56
N ALA A 106 6.44 -8.69 3.86
CA ALA A 106 6.52 -7.96 5.13
C ALA A 106 6.24 -8.88 6.33
N SER A 107 5.29 -9.80 6.20
CA SER A 107 4.97 -10.79 7.23
C SER A 107 6.10 -11.81 7.45
N VAL A 108 6.77 -12.25 6.39
CA VAL A 108 7.96 -13.09 6.48
C VAL A 108 9.13 -12.32 7.11
N TYR A 109 9.34 -11.08 6.67
CA TYR A 109 10.40 -10.21 7.20
C TYR A 109 10.28 -10.00 8.72
N VAL A 110 9.06 -9.86 9.24
CA VAL A 110 8.85 -9.72 10.70
C VAL A 110 9.50 -10.86 11.48
N VAL A 111 9.46 -12.09 10.95
CA VAL A 111 9.97 -13.29 11.60
C VAL A 111 11.45 -13.51 11.31
N THR A 112 11.87 -13.31 10.05
CA THR A 112 13.21 -13.67 9.57
C THR A 112 14.23 -12.54 9.76
N LYS A 113 13.77 -11.28 9.65
CA LYS A 113 14.63 -10.08 9.59
C LYS A 113 15.65 -10.12 8.45
N ASP A 114 15.31 -10.80 7.36
CA ASP A 114 16.15 -10.92 6.18
C ASP A 114 16.32 -9.56 5.47
N PRO A 115 17.54 -9.01 5.38
CA PRO A 115 17.77 -7.71 4.76
C PRO A 115 17.51 -7.70 3.26
N GLU A 116 17.56 -8.83 2.56
CA GLU A 116 17.26 -8.92 1.15
C GLU A 116 15.76 -8.69 0.91
N LEU A 117 14.90 -9.23 1.77
CA LEU A 117 13.46 -8.98 1.71
C LEU A 117 13.13 -7.51 1.97
N GLU A 118 13.84 -6.88 2.89
CA GLU A 118 13.68 -5.45 3.15
C GLU A 118 14.07 -4.60 1.93
N ALA A 119 15.20 -4.88 1.31
CA ALA A 119 15.67 -4.17 0.13
C ALA A 119 14.71 -4.32 -1.06
N VAL A 120 14.15 -5.51 -1.26
CA VAL A 120 13.15 -5.77 -2.31
C VAL A 120 11.86 -4.99 -2.07
N MET A 121 11.37 -4.95 -0.82
CA MET A 121 10.21 -4.13 -0.45
C MET A 121 10.48 -2.65 -0.72
N ASP A 122 11.59 -2.12 -0.27
CA ASP A 122 11.96 -0.71 -0.45
C ASP A 122 12.02 -0.32 -1.94
N ARG A 123 12.59 -1.18 -2.79
CA ARG A 123 12.63 -0.98 -4.24
C ARG A 123 11.24 -0.89 -4.86
N PHE A 124 10.36 -1.81 -4.51
CA PHE A 124 8.98 -1.79 -5.03
C PHE A 124 8.19 -0.60 -4.50
N ILE A 125 8.31 -0.30 -3.20
CA ILE A 125 7.64 0.84 -2.57
C ILE A 125 8.03 2.17 -3.22
N ALA A 126 9.29 2.35 -3.59
CA ALA A 126 9.75 3.54 -4.29
C ALA A 126 9.01 3.74 -5.63
N LEU A 127 8.77 2.66 -6.38
CA LEU A 127 8.00 2.71 -7.63
C LEU A 127 6.53 3.03 -7.38
N VAL A 128 5.91 2.44 -6.35
CA VAL A 128 4.51 2.73 -5.96
C VAL A 128 4.34 4.22 -5.67
N VAL A 129 5.21 4.79 -4.84
CA VAL A 129 5.16 6.22 -4.48
C VAL A 129 5.37 7.12 -5.68
N LYS A 130 6.28 6.74 -6.59
CA LYS A 130 6.58 7.51 -7.80
C LYS A 130 5.46 7.43 -8.84
N ALA A 131 4.75 6.30 -8.90
CA ALA A 131 3.61 6.11 -9.78
C ALA A 131 2.33 6.79 -9.27
N GLN A 132 2.20 6.99 -7.94
CA GLN A 132 1.01 7.56 -7.34
C GLN A 132 0.82 9.03 -7.72
N ARG A 133 -0.40 9.39 -8.16
CA ARG A 133 -0.78 10.78 -8.47
C ARG A 133 -0.79 11.64 -7.21
N GLN A 134 -0.74 12.96 -7.40
CA GLN A 134 -0.77 13.92 -6.28
C GLN A 134 -2.06 13.85 -5.46
N ASP A 135 -3.19 13.56 -6.10
CA ASP A 135 -4.49 13.37 -5.45
C ASP A 135 -4.60 12.04 -4.67
N GLY A 136 -3.61 11.18 -4.78
CA GLY A 136 -3.55 9.89 -4.08
C GLY A 136 -4.02 8.70 -4.91
N TYR A 137 -4.57 8.92 -6.11
CA TYR A 137 -4.96 7.84 -7.01
C TYR A 137 -3.75 7.06 -7.51
N ILE A 138 -3.90 5.75 -7.63
CA ILE A 138 -2.92 4.87 -8.27
C ILE A 138 -3.63 3.65 -8.85
N HIS A 139 -3.46 3.43 -10.15
CA HIS A 139 -3.88 2.25 -10.89
C HIS A 139 -3.06 2.17 -12.16
N THR A 140 -2.18 1.19 -12.27
CA THR A 140 -1.16 1.18 -13.33
C THR A 140 -1.74 1.23 -14.74
N PRO A 141 -2.88 0.54 -15.08
CA PRO A 141 -3.48 0.65 -16.42
C PRO A 141 -3.85 2.08 -16.80
N VAL A 142 -4.45 2.83 -15.87
CA VAL A 142 -4.89 4.21 -16.10
C VAL A 142 -3.68 5.14 -16.19
N ILE A 143 -2.76 5.06 -15.24
CA ILE A 143 -1.55 5.91 -15.19
C ILE A 143 -0.68 5.73 -16.43
N ILE A 144 -0.51 4.49 -16.91
CA ILE A 144 0.25 4.21 -18.12
C ILE A 144 -0.43 4.81 -19.35
N LYS A 145 -1.76 4.67 -19.46
CA LYS A 145 -2.55 5.28 -20.53
C LYS A 145 -2.40 6.81 -20.54
N GLU A 146 -2.51 7.44 -19.39
CA GLU A 146 -2.33 8.89 -19.23
C GLU A 146 -0.93 9.34 -19.65
N ARG A 147 0.12 8.64 -19.19
CA ARG A 147 1.50 8.94 -19.57
C ARG A 147 1.75 8.83 -21.08
N ASN A 148 1.19 7.81 -21.72
CA ASN A 148 1.34 7.59 -23.16
C ASN A 148 0.52 8.59 -23.99
N ALA A 149 -0.52 9.20 -23.43
CA ALA A 149 -1.30 10.24 -24.10
C ALA A 149 -0.59 11.61 -24.12
N VAL A 150 0.41 11.84 -23.23
CA VAL A 150 1.21 13.07 -23.22
C VAL A 150 2.26 13.01 -24.34
N PRO A 151 2.30 13.98 -25.30
CA PRO A 151 3.33 13.99 -26.34
C PRO A 151 4.74 14.03 -25.72
N SER A 152 5.65 13.22 -26.22
CA SER A 152 7.04 13.09 -25.74
C SER A 152 7.84 14.41 -25.70
N VAL A 153 7.44 15.41 -26.48
CA VAL A 153 8.03 16.75 -26.50
C VAL A 153 7.77 17.54 -25.20
N ALA A 154 6.66 17.32 -24.54
CA ALA A 154 6.33 18.00 -23.29
C ALA A 154 7.15 17.44 -22.11
N VAL A 155 7.55 16.17 -22.17
CA VAL A 155 8.34 15.51 -21.12
C VAL A 155 9.80 15.96 -21.16
N SER A 156 10.36 16.23 -22.34
CA SER A 156 11.76 16.65 -22.48
C SER A 156 12.04 18.11 -22.06
N GLN A 157 11.04 18.97 -22.08
CA GLN A 157 11.17 20.39 -21.68
C GLN A 157 11.04 20.60 -20.16
N GLN A 158 10.35 19.71 -19.45
CA GLN A 158 10.22 19.82 -18.00
C GLN A 158 11.44 19.25 -17.23
N GLN A 159 12.31 18.47 -17.88
CA GLN A 159 13.51 17.92 -17.26
C GLN A 159 14.65 18.93 -17.06
N THR A 160 14.60 20.10 -17.67
CA THR A 160 15.73 21.05 -17.72
C THR A 160 15.68 22.18 -16.69
N GLU A 161 14.58 22.44 -16.00
CA GLU A 161 14.48 23.64 -15.18
C GLU A 161 14.29 23.47 -13.66
N GLN A 162 13.93 22.32 -13.17
CA GLN A 162 13.86 22.12 -11.71
C GLN A 162 14.05 20.64 -11.38
N GLY A 163 15.04 20.30 -10.56
CA GLY A 163 15.35 18.95 -10.08
C GLY A 163 14.28 18.34 -9.15
N GLY A 164 13.00 18.41 -9.54
CA GLY A 164 11.87 17.77 -8.91
C GLY A 164 11.42 16.53 -9.68
N PRO A 165 10.65 15.63 -9.07
CA PRO A 165 10.19 14.40 -9.72
C PRO A 165 9.40 14.74 -10.98
N VAL A 166 9.89 14.27 -12.12
CA VAL A 166 9.28 14.46 -13.43
C VAL A 166 7.91 13.81 -13.47
N GLY A 167 6.91 14.64 -13.75
CA GLY A 167 5.63 14.20 -14.30
C GLY A 167 4.83 13.24 -13.44
N THR A 168 4.36 13.68 -12.29
CA THR A 168 3.07 13.20 -11.81
C THR A 168 2.04 13.55 -12.88
N ALA A 169 1.30 12.56 -13.38
CA ALA A 169 0.16 12.84 -14.23
C ALA A 169 -0.71 13.88 -13.50
N THR A 170 -0.82 15.08 -14.07
CA THR A 170 -1.70 16.11 -13.53
C THR A 170 -3.09 15.70 -13.96
N GLY A 171 -3.75 14.87 -13.13
CA GLY A 171 -5.14 14.50 -13.38
C GLY A 171 -5.97 15.74 -13.55
N THR A 172 -6.44 15.94 -14.76
CA THR A 172 -7.50 16.88 -15.02
C THR A 172 -8.83 16.23 -14.67
N LYS A 173 -9.85 17.00 -14.57
CA LYS A 173 -11.19 16.68 -14.07
C LYS A 173 -11.89 15.50 -14.76
N ASP A 174 -11.34 14.99 -15.87
CA ASP A 174 -11.86 13.91 -16.71
C ASP A 174 -10.99 12.65 -16.54
N ASP A 175 -10.65 12.37 -15.30
CA ASP A 175 -9.85 11.20 -14.95
C ASP A 175 -10.56 9.93 -15.36
N ALA A 176 -9.84 9.04 -16.06
CA ALA A 176 -10.29 7.70 -16.38
C ALA A 176 -10.44 6.79 -15.12
N ALA A 177 -10.37 7.37 -13.93
CA ALA A 177 -10.62 6.71 -12.66
C ALA A 177 -12.08 6.29 -12.56
N PHE A 178 -12.31 5.03 -12.25
CA PHE A 178 -13.65 4.44 -12.09
C PHE A 178 -14.55 4.44 -13.33
N GLU A 179 -14.04 4.65 -14.54
CA GLU A 179 -14.81 4.52 -15.78
C GLU A 179 -15.29 3.08 -16.05
N ASN A 180 -14.52 2.11 -15.63
CA ASN A 180 -14.81 0.69 -15.90
C ASN A 180 -14.73 -0.15 -14.63
N ARG A 181 -15.87 -0.72 -14.25
CA ARG A 181 -15.97 -1.62 -13.07
C ARG A 181 -14.99 -2.81 -13.10
N LEU A 182 -14.56 -3.26 -14.29
CA LEU A 182 -13.63 -4.36 -14.46
C LEU A 182 -12.16 -3.93 -14.31
N ASN A 183 -11.90 -2.67 -14.00
CA ASN A 183 -10.56 -2.20 -13.65
C ASN A 183 -10.14 -2.62 -12.23
N PHE A 184 -11.07 -3.03 -11.37
CA PHE A 184 -10.78 -3.45 -10.00
C PHE A 184 -10.09 -2.40 -9.13
N GLU A 185 -10.34 -1.11 -9.37
CA GLU A 185 -9.61 -0.01 -8.73
C GLU A 185 -9.79 0.00 -7.22
N THR A 186 -11.03 -0.14 -6.72
CA THR A 186 -11.29 -0.23 -5.28
C THR A 186 -10.62 -1.45 -4.64
N TYR A 187 -10.53 -2.56 -5.37
CA TYR A 187 -9.81 -3.75 -4.94
C TYR A 187 -8.32 -3.44 -4.78
N ASN A 188 -7.69 -2.86 -5.80
CA ASN A 188 -6.27 -2.52 -5.78
C ASN A 188 -5.95 -1.50 -4.68
N LEU A 189 -6.74 -0.43 -4.56
CA LEU A 189 -6.55 0.59 -3.52
C LEU A 189 -6.73 0.03 -2.11
N GLY A 190 -7.68 -0.87 -1.91
CA GLY A 190 -7.87 -1.57 -0.63
C GLY A 190 -6.65 -2.39 -0.21
N HIS A 191 -6.04 -3.11 -1.15
CA HIS A 191 -4.81 -3.86 -0.90
C HIS A 191 -3.60 -2.95 -0.69
N LEU A 192 -3.49 -1.82 -1.41
CA LEU A 192 -2.44 -0.83 -1.14
C LEU A 192 -2.51 -0.30 0.31
N ILE A 193 -3.72 0.07 0.75
CA ILE A 193 -3.93 0.58 2.11
C ILE A 193 -3.51 -0.49 3.13
N MET A 194 -3.94 -1.73 2.93
CA MET A 194 -3.60 -2.83 3.83
C MET A 194 -2.11 -3.13 3.85
N ALA A 195 -1.46 -3.21 2.67
CA ALA A 195 -0.03 -3.41 2.54
C ALA A 195 0.78 -2.31 3.25
N GLY A 196 0.33 -1.05 3.14
CA GLY A 196 0.93 0.07 3.85
C GLY A 196 0.93 -0.10 5.37
N ILE A 197 -0.17 -0.58 5.92
CA ILE A 197 -0.32 -0.83 7.36
C ILE A 197 0.55 -2.00 7.80
N VAL A 198 0.50 -3.11 7.07
CA VAL A 198 1.29 -4.33 7.39
C VAL A 198 2.78 -4.03 7.31
N HIS A 199 3.24 -3.34 6.26
CA HIS A 199 4.63 -2.94 6.10
C HIS A 199 5.10 -2.01 7.24
N LYS A 200 4.29 -1.00 7.60
CA LYS A 200 4.59 -0.12 8.75
C LYS A 200 4.76 -0.91 10.04
N ARG A 201 3.87 -1.87 10.31
CA ARG A 201 3.94 -2.72 11.51
C ARG A 201 5.17 -3.62 11.51
N ALA A 202 5.57 -4.11 10.33
CA ALA A 202 6.70 -5.01 10.16
C ALA A 202 8.06 -4.32 10.30
N THR A 203 8.17 -3.09 9.77
CA THR A 203 9.45 -2.39 9.58
C THR A 203 9.58 -1.10 10.38
N GLY A 204 8.47 -0.48 10.80
CA GLY A 204 8.42 0.88 11.34
C GLY A 204 8.46 1.98 10.27
N LYS A 205 8.73 1.66 9.00
CA LYS A 205 8.78 2.64 7.88
C LYS A 205 7.38 3.07 7.49
N THR A 206 7.20 4.34 7.18
CA THR A 206 5.88 4.93 6.90
C THR A 206 5.64 5.29 5.44
N THR A 207 6.61 5.09 4.56
CA THR A 207 6.53 5.50 3.15
C THR A 207 5.32 4.88 2.44
N LEU A 208 5.16 3.57 2.49
CA LEU A 208 4.01 2.88 1.90
C LEU A 208 2.70 3.18 2.65
N TYR A 209 2.76 3.30 3.98
CA TYR A 209 1.62 3.69 4.79
C TYR A 209 1.07 5.06 4.36
N ASN A 210 1.95 6.04 4.13
CA ASN A 210 1.54 7.36 3.65
C ASN A 210 0.93 7.30 2.25
N ALA A 211 1.41 6.42 1.37
CA ALA A 211 0.78 6.18 0.07
C ALA A 211 -0.62 5.57 0.24
N GLY A 212 -0.80 4.62 1.15
CA GLY A 212 -2.10 4.06 1.51
C GLY A 212 -3.06 5.10 2.10
N VAL A 213 -2.56 6.01 2.96
CA VAL A 213 -3.33 7.16 3.49
C VAL A 213 -3.83 8.05 2.36
N LYS A 214 -2.97 8.44 1.42
CA LYS A 214 -3.36 9.24 0.25
C LYS A 214 -4.41 8.53 -0.60
N ALA A 215 -4.28 7.22 -0.80
CA ALA A 215 -5.26 6.43 -1.54
C ALA A 215 -6.63 6.40 -0.82
N ALA A 216 -6.64 6.29 0.51
CA ALA A 216 -7.88 6.38 1.29
C ALA A 216 -8.49 7.79 1.26
N ASP A 217 -7.66 8.83 1.27
CA ASP A 217 -8.11 10.21 1.13
C ASP A 217 -8.73 10.46 -0.25
N PHE A 218 -8.12 9.95 -1.30
CA PHE A 218 -8.70 9.95 -2.65
C PHE A 218 -10.07 9.26 -2.68
N LEU A 219 -10.19 8.06 -2.10
CA LEU A 219 -11.47 7.35 -2.02
C LEU A 219 -12.53 8.14 -1.24
N TYR A 220 -12.13 8.82 -0.17
CA TYR A 220 -13.04 9.68 0.61
C TYR A 220 -13.57 10.83 -0.25
N ASP A 221 -12.69 11.55 -0.92
CA ASP A 221 -13.05 12.69 -1.76
C ASP A 221 -13.87 12.24 -2.98
N PHE A 222 -13.52 11.11 -3.59
CA PHE A 222 -14.27 10.52 -4.69
C PHE A 222 -15.68 10.10 -4.27
N CYS A 223 -15.81 9.45 -3.10
CA CYS A 223 -17.09 9.06 -2.53
C CYS A 223 -18.01 10.26 -2.23
N GLN A 224 -17.45 11.44 -1.92
CA GLN A 224 -18.23 12.66 -1.71
C GLN A 224 -18.80 13.20 -3.02
N ARG A 225 -18.00 13.23 -4.09
CA ARG A 225 -18.37 13.85 -5.37
C ARG A 225 -19.12 12.93 -6.31
N ALA A 226 -18.87 11.63 -6.28
CA ALA A 226 -19.41 10.65 -7.23
C ALA A 226 -19.77 9.30 -6.56
N PRO A 227 -20.64 9.29 -5.53
CA PRO A 227 -20.94 8.07 -4.78
C PRO A 227 -21.54 6.96 -5.64
N GLY A 228 -22.36 7.29 -6.62
CA GLY A 228 -22.98 6.31 -7.53
C GLY A 228 -21.94 5.61 -8.43
N GLU A 229 -20.96 6.36 -8.93
CA GLU A 229 -19.88 5.80 -9.74
C GLU A 229 -19.00 4.87 -8.90
N LEU A 230 -18.65 5.29 -7.68
CA LEU A 230 -17.89 4.45 -6.76
C LEU A 230 -18.64 3.16 -6.45
N ALA A 231 -19.93 3.22 -6.12
CA ALA A 231 -20.76 2.05 -5.85
C ALA A 231 -20.81 1.10 -7.06
N GLY A 232 -20.97 1.63 -8.26
CA GLY A 232 -21.02 0.87 -9.51
C GLY A 232 -19.70 0.13 -9.82
N ASN A 233 -18.58 0.70 -9.43
CA ASN A 233 -17.24 0.16 -9.71
C ASN A 233 -16.64 -0.66 -8.56
N ALA A 234 -17.24 -0.66 -7.38
CA ALA A 234 -16.75 -1.36 -6.20
C ALA A 234 -17.15 -2.85 -6.19
N ILE A 235 -16.63 -3.65 -7.12
CA ILE A 235 -17.02 -5.06 -7.29
C ILE A 235 -16.40 -6.03 -6.30
N CYS A 236 -15.28 -5.68 -5.66
CA CYS A 236 -14.59 -6.48 -4.65
C CYS A 236 -14.50 -5.71 -3.32
N PRO A 237 -14.63 -6.39 -2.16
CA PRO A 237 -14.75 -5.70 -0.86
C PRO A 237 -13.42 -5.31 -0.20
N SER A 238 -12.27 -5.39 -0.88
CA SER A 238 -10.94 -5.16 -0.27
C SER A 238 -10.80 -3.76 0.31
N HIS A 239 -11.45 -2.75 -0.28
CA HIS A 239 -11.44 -1.38 0.22
C HIS A 239 -12.09 -1.24 1.60
N TYR A 240 -13.12 -2.03 1.91
CA TYR A 240 -13.69 -2.07 3.27
C TYR A 240 -12.65 -2.55 4.28
N MET A 241 -11.95 -3.63 3.97
CA MET A 241 -10.90 -4.20 4.81
C MET A 241 -9.77 -3.19 5.04
N GLY A 242 -9.24 -2.61 3.97
CA GLY A 242 -8.13 -1.65 4.04
C GLY A 242 -8.50 -0.41 4.84
N VAL A 243 -9.66 0.20 4.58
CA VAL A 243 -10.11 1.42 5.27
C VAL A 243 -10.49 1.14 6.72
N ALA A 244 -11.10 -0.03 7.03
CA ALA A 244 -11.38 -0.43 8.40
C ALA A 244 -10.09 -0.54 9.22
N GLU A 245 -9.08 -1.19 8.66
CA GLU A 245 -7.80 -1.35 9.34
C GLU A 245 -7.05 -0.02 9.44
N LEU A 246 -7.18 0.87 8.45
CA LEU A 246 -6.63 2.22 8.51
C LEU A 246 -7.27 3.06 9.63
N TYR A 247 -8.60 2.97 9.82
CA TYR A 247 -9.27 3.57 10.96
C TYR A 247 -8.71 3.03 12.29
N ARG A 248 -8.57 1.72 12.41
CA ARG A 248 -8.04 1.07 13.61
C ARG A 248 -6.59 1.47 13.90
N GLU A 249 -5.78 1.67 12.86
CA GLU A 249 -4.37 2.07 12.96
C GLU A 249 -4.20 3.55 13.33
N SER A 250 -5.00 4.43 12.70
CA SER A 250 -4.85 5.87 12.81
C SER A 250 -5.72 6.50 13.91
N GLY A 251 -6.87 5.89 14.21
CA GLY A 251 -7.92 6.50 15.04
C GLY A 251 -8.65 7.68 14.38
N ASN A 252 -8.37 7.96 13.09
CA ASN A 252 -8.95 9.11 12.40
C ASN A 252 -10.41 8.84 12.03
N PRO A 253 -11.38 9.62 12.56
CA PRO A 253 -12.81 9.41 12.31
C PRO A 253 -13.22 9.56 10.83
N LYS A 254 -12.44 10.25 10.01
CA LYS A 254 -12.65 10.33 8.55
C LYS A 254 -12.78 8.95 7.91
N TYR A 255 -11.97 7.99 8.34
CA TYR A 255 -11.99 6.64 7.75
C TYR A 255 -13.15 5.78 8.26
N LEU A 256 -13.64 6.04 9.47
CA LEU A 256 -14.90 5.44 9.93
C LEU A 256 -16.09 5.98 9.14
N GLU A 257 -16.12 7.28 8.89
CA GLU A 257 -17.13 7.91 8.04
C GLU A 257 -17.10 7.33 6.62
N LEU A 258 -15.91 7.18 6.03
CA LEU A 258 -15.75 6.57 4.70
C LEU A 258 -16.30 5.14 4.66
N LEU A 259 -16.04 4.34 5.70
CA LEU A 259 -16.58 2.99 5.81
C LEU A 259 -18.10 2.97 5.86
N GLN A 260 -18.70 3.87 6.66
CA GLN A 260 -20.15 3.99 6.74
C GLN A 260 -20.73 4.35 5.37
N ARG A 261 -20.12 5.31 4.68
CA ARG A 261 -20.53 5.70 3.32
C ARG A 261 -20.44 4.55 2.32
N PHE A 262 -19.38 3.72 2.38
CA PHE A 262 -19.29 2.54 1.52
C PHE A 262 -20.46 1.57 1.70
N ILE A 263 -20.96 1.44 2.93
CA ILE A 263 -22.12 0.62 3.22
C ILE A 263 -23.38 1.30 2.66
N ASP A 264 -23.56 2.57 2.97
CA ASP A 264 -24.78 3.33 2.63
C ASP A 264 -25.01 3.44 1.12
N ILE A 265 -23.94 3.63 0.31
CA ILE A 265 -24.05 3.75 -1.16
C ILE A 265 -24.33 2.41 -1.86
N ARG A 266 -24.17 1.29 -1.18
CA ARG A 266 -24.44 -0.04 -1.77
C ARG A 266 -25.80 -0.61 -1.37
N GLY A 267 -26.47 -0.02 -0.41
CA GLY A 267 -27.81 -0.42 0.07
C GLY A 267 -27.77 -1.49 1.15
#